data_1073997289b87bd3b78e3eca072da103
#
_entry.id   1073997289b87bd3b78e3eca072da103
#
_cell.length_a   1.000
_cell.length_b   1.000
_cell.length_c   1.000
_cell.angle_alpha   90.00
_cell.angle_beta   90.00
_cell.angle_gamma   90.00
#
_symmetry.space_group_name_H-M   'P 1'
#
loop_
_entity.id
_entity.type
_entity.pdbx_description
1 polymer ?
#
loop_
_entity_poly.entity_id
_entity_poly.type
_entity_poly.pdbx_seq_one_letter_code
_entity_poly.pdbx_strand_id
1 'polypeptide(L)'
;MRKDPSVHHFQNKMIGLFLGDTDFSEIVLKKIKKQKIKYFIIDFSKKNKFKRDNHSFRISIGKFGTIIDLIKQKKCKKVLFAGKIAKPNFSSLRLDFKGIYYMPSVISAAKIGDAAIIKSIIKILNNEGIKVISSIFFNPELSLKKGNYSKLKPNKQDISSINKGKIYFNKTKSLDHIQALVVKGDKILAKEGKEGTRKMLSKLKKNSDGILIKLPKKKQDLRIDLPTIGLQTFVDIKKYGLRGVVLLSKKNIFLDKTECIKFANKNKIFINII
;
A
#
# COMPACT_ATOMS: atom_id res chain seq x y z
N MET A 1 -1.11 -9.66 26.38
CA MET A 1 -1.52 -9.32 24.97
C MET A 1 -2.82 -10.06 24.67
N ARG A 2 -3.94 -9.38 24.62
CA ARG A 2 -5.22 -9.99 24.21
C ARG A 2 -5.10 -10.42 22.74
N LYS A 3 -5.25 -11.71 22.46
CA LYS A 3 -5.30 -12.24 21.10
C LYS A 3 -6.54 -11.69 20.42
N ASP A 4 -6.40 -11.07 19.25
CA ASP A 4 -7.52 -10.56 18.47
C ASP A 4 -8.43 -11.74 18.06
N PRO A 5 -9.73 -11.77 18.47
CA PRO A 5 -10.63 -12.88 18.16
C PRO A 5 -10.74 -13.17 16.65
N SER A 6 -10.56 -12.17 15.80
CA SER A 6 -10.63 -12.31 14.34
C SER A 6 -9.54 -13.20 13.77
N VAL A 7 -8.37 -13.32 14.45
CA VAL A 7 -7.22 -14.10 14.02
C VAL A 7 -7.38 -15.58 14.36
N HIS A 8 -8.08 -15.93 15.47
CA HIS A 8 -8.34 -17.32 15.84
C HIS A 8 -9.10 -18.09 14.75
N HIS A 9 -9.99 -17.43 14.04
CA HIS A 9 -10.73 -18.02 12.92
C HIS A 9 -9.84 -18.49 11.75
N PHE A 10 -8.57 -18.04 11.69
CA PHE A 10 -7.62 -18.39 10.63
C PHE A 10 -6.58 -19.45 11.01
N GLN A 11 -6.49 -19.87 12.28
CA GLN A 11 -5.45 -20.82 12.72
C GLN A 11 -5.49 -22.14 11.95
N ASN A 12 -6.67 -22.58 11.49
CA ASN A 12 -6.83 -23.80 10.70
C ASN A 12 -7.08 -23.57 9.20
N LYS A 13 -7.04 -22.31 8.72
CA LYS A 13 -7.34 -21.97 7.33
C LYS A 13 -6.06 -21.53 6.60
N MET A 14 -5.90 -22.03 5.36
CA MET A 14 -4.81 -21.63 4.48
C MET A 14 -5.02 -20.21 3.96
N ILE A 15 -3.96 -19.40 3.97
CA ILE A 15 -3.94 -18.05 3.38
C ILE A 15 -2.90 -18.01 2.26
N GLY A 16 -3.31 -17.51 1.08
CA GLY A 16 -2.39 -17.19 0.00
C GLY A 16 -1.80 -15.80 0.17
N LEU A 17 -0.48 -15.69 0.13
CA LEU A 17 0.25 -14.43 0.26
C LEU A 17 0.86 -14.05 -1.10
N PHE A 18 0.37 -12.98 -1.71
CA PHE A 18 0.91 -12.45 -2.96
C PHE A 18 1.87 -11.32 -2.60
N LEU A 19 3.18 -11.61 -2.61
CA LEU A 19 4.19 -10.74 -2.04
C LEU A 19 5.07 -10.09 -3.12
N GLY A 20 5.26 -8.78 -3.00
CA GLY A 20 6.10 -7.96 -3.86
C GLY A 20 7.37 -7.44 -3.16
N ASP A 21 8.00 -6.41 -3.74
CA ASP A 21 9.36 -5.97 -3.42
C ASP A 21 9.56 -5.18 -2.11
N THR A 22 8.51 -4.61 -1.49
CA THR A 22 8.70 -3.70 -0.35
C THR A 22 8.82 -4.42 0.99
N ASP A 23 9.38 -3.75 2.01
CA ASP A 23 9.54 -4.28 3.37
C ASP A 23 8.19 -4.64 4.02
N PHE A 24 7.11 -4.02 3.57
CA PHE A 24 5.76 -4.38 4.00
C PHE A 24 5.44 -5.87 3.77
N SER A 25 5.93 -6.48 2.69
CA SER A 25 5.79 -7.92 2.42
C SER A 25 6.42 -8.77 3.52
N GLU A 26 7.61 -8.41 3.98
CA GLU A 26 8.31 -9.13 5.05
C GLU A 26 7.62 -8.95 6.41
N ILE A 27 7.14 -7.74 6.68
CA ILE A 27 6.39 -7.44 7.93
C ILE A 27 5.14 -8.32 8.01
N VAL A 28 4.39 -8.42 6.90
CA VAL A 28 3.19 -9.28 6.82
C VAL A 28 3.58 -10.74 7.00
N LEU A 29 4.58 -11.24 6.27
CA LEU A 29 5.04 -12.63 6.39
C LEU A 29 5.51 -12.96 7.82
N LYS A 30 6.32 -12.10 8.43
CA LYS A 30 6.79 -12.26 9.81
C LYS A 30 5.64 -12.36 10.81
N LYS A 31 4.59 -11.56 10.62
CA LYS A 31 3.39 -11.59 11.46
C LYS A 31 2.61 -12.90 11.30
N ILE A 32 2.38 -13.34 10.06
CA ILE A 32 1.70 -14.60 9.73
C ILE A 32 2.43 -15.78 10.38
N LYS A 33 3.77 -15.85 10.25
CA LYS A 33 4.61 -16.87 10.89
C LYS A 33 4.49 -16.82 12.42
N LYS A 34 4.58 -15.62 13.02
CA LYS A 34 4.46 -15.43 14.48
C LYS A 34 3.09 -15.89 15.01
N GLN A 35 2.04 -15.72 14.22
CA GLN A 35 0.69 -16.15 14.57
C GLN A 35 0.41 -17.62 14.26
N LYS A 36 1.40 -18.36 13.70
CA LYS A 36 1.30 -19.78 13.32
C LYS A 36 0.13 -20.06 12.35
N ILE A 37 -0.17 -19.11 11.45
CA ILE A 37 -1.20 -19.25 10.43
C ILE A 37 -0.64 -20.06 9.27
N LYS A 38 -1.40 -21.02 8.74
CA LYS A 38 -1.03 -21.80 7.56
C LYS A 38 -1.04 -20.89 6.33
N TYR A 39 0.04 -20.89 5.56
CA TYR A 39 0.19 -20.02 4.40
C TYR A 39 0.97 -20.68 3.26
N PHE A 40 0.87 -20.09 2.10
CA PHE A 40 1.83 -20.22 1.00
C PHE A 40 2.06 -18.87 0.37
N ILE A 41 3.18 -18.72 -0.32
CA ILE A 41 3.60 -17.47 -0.95
C ILE A 41 3.58 -17.65 -2.47
N ILE A 42 3.02 -16.66 -3.18
CA ILE A 42 3.32 -16.43 -4.59
C ILE A 42 4.25 -15.22 -4.64
N ASP A 43 5.52 -15.49 -4.95
CA ASP A 43 6.56 -14.47 -4.95
C ASP A 43 6.59 -13.70 -6.28
N PHE A 44 6.13 -12.44 -6.24
CA PHE A 44 6.19 -11.50 -7.34
C PHE A 44 7.34 -10.47 -7.20
N SER A 45 8.21 -10.64 -6.22
CA SER A 45 9.36 -9.75 -6.06
C SER A 45 10.36 -9.92 -7.22
N LYS A 46 11.06 -8.84 -7.60
CA LYS A 46 12.00 -8.88 -8.74
C LYS A 46 13.15 -9.86 -8.51
N LYS A 47 13.67 -9.92 -7.28
CA LYS A 47 14.85 -10.72 -6.90
C LYS A 47 14.51 -12.05 -6.26
N ASN A 48 13.28 -12.58 -6.41
CA ASN A 48 12.85 -13.82 -5.76
C ASN A 48 13.17 -13.81 -4.26
N LYS A 49 12.68 -12.76 -3.59
CA LYS A 49 13.02 -12.40 -2.20
C LYS A 49 12.67 -13.50 -1.20
N PHE A 50 11.65 -14.28 -1.50
CA PHE A 50 11.11 -15.33 -0.61
C PHE A 50 11.55 -16.75 -0.99
N LYS A 51 12.57 -16.92 -1.85
CA LYS A 51 13.05 -18.24 -2.33
C LYS A 51 13.49 -19.22 -1.23
N ARG A 52 13.87 -18.72 -0.05
CA ARG A 52 14.30 -19.53 1.09
C ARG A 52 13.14 -20.04 1.95
N ASP A 53 11.91 -19.62 1.66
CA ASP A 53 10.71 -20.10 2.36
C ASP A 53 10.17 -21.33 1.62
N ASN A 54 10.09 -22.48 2.32
CA ASN A 54 9.65 -23.76 1.74
C ASN A 54 8.20 -23.73 1.22
N HIS A 55 7.42 -22.68 1.55
CA HIS A 55 6.06 -22.49 1.07
C HIS A 55 5.98 -21.43 -0.04
N SER A 56 7.12 -21.04 -0.61
CA SER A 56 7.18 -20.00 -1.65
C SER A 56 7.20 -20.62 -3.06
N PHE A 57 6.36 -20.07 -3.93
CA PHE A 57 6.22 -20.45 -5.33
C PHE A 57 6.51 -19.23 -6.21
N ARG A 58 7.39 -19.42 -7.20
CA ARG A 58 7.67 -18.43 -8.22
C ARG A 58 6.85 -18.73 -9.47
N ILE A 59 5.77 -17.97 -9.70
CA ILE A 59 4.86 -18.17 -10.83
C ILE A 59 4.75 -16.84 -11.59
N SER A 60 4.85 -16.88 -12.92
CA SER A 60 4.68 -15.69 -13.75
C SER A 60 3.26 -15.13 -13.63
N ILE A 61 3.14 -13.81 -13.61
CA ILE A 61 1.86 -13.09 -13.56
C ILE A 61 0.92 -13.51 -14.72
N GLY A 62 1.45 -13.90 -15.88
CA GLY A 62 0.65 -14.34 -17.02
C GLY A 62 0.00 -15.72 -16.86
N LYS A 63 0.48 -16.52 -15.90
CA LYS A 63 -0.03 -17.90 -15.66
C LYS A 63 -1.16 -17.90 -14.63
N PHE A 64 -2.28 -17.26 -14.96
CA PHE A 64 -3.46 -17.20 -14.09
C PHE A 64 -4.02 -18.55 -13.72
N GLY A 65 -4.07 -19.50 -14.65
CA GLY A 65 -4.51 -20.88 -14.40
C GLY A 65 -3.65 -21.55 -13.35
N THR A 66 -2.35 -21.55 -13.56
CA THR A 66 -1.37 -22.15 -12.62
C THR A 66 -1.51 -21.54 -11.20
N ILE A 67 -1.72 -20.22 -11.11
CA ILE A 67 -1.92 -19.52 -9.82
C ILE A 67 -3.23 -20.00 -9.16
N ILE A 68 -4.33 -20.02 -9.92
CA ILE A 68 -5.66 -20.41 -9.43
C ILE A 68 -5.67 -21.88 -9.01
N ASP A 69 -5.05 -22.75 -9.79
CA ASP A 69 -4.98 -24.19 -9.51
C ASP A 69 -4.16 -24.45 -8.23
N LEU A 70 -3.03 -23.76 -8.04
CA LEU A 70 -2.27 -23.81 -6.79
C LEU A 70 -3.14 -23.39 -5.59
N ILE A 71 -3.89 -22.30 -5.71
CA ILE A 71 -4.79 -21.83 -4.65
C ILE A 71 -5.84 -22.90 -4.31
N LYS A 72 -6.44 -23.53 -5.33
CA LYS A 72 -7.44 -24.58 -5.16
C LYS A 72 -6.85 -25.85 -4.56
N GLN A 73 -5.68 -26.31 -5.03
CA GLN A 73 -4.94 -27.46 -4.47
C GLN A 73 -4.63 -27.27 -2.98
N LYS A 74 -4.25 -26.05 -2.59
CA LYS A 74 -4.01 -25.68 -1.18
C LYS A 74 -5.31 -25.49 -0.38
N LYS A 75 -6.48 -25.77 -0.96
CA LYS A 75 -7.81 -25.54 -0.35
C LYS A 75 -7.95 -24.13 0.22
N CYS A 76 -7.31 -23.15 -0.43
CA CYS A 76 -7.25 -21.77 0.01
C CYS A 76 -8.43 -20.97 -0.56
N LYS A 77 -9.19 -20.28 0.28
CA LYS A 77 -10.33 -19.43 -0.14
C LYS A 77 -10.05 -17.94 0.03
N LYS A 78 -8.93 -17.57 0.64
CA LYS A 78 -8.61 -16.18 0.95
C LYS A 78 -7.16 -15.87 0.62
N VAL A 79 -6.95 -14.76 -0.07
CA VAL A 79 -5.61 -14.27 -0.42
C VAL A 79 -5.45 -12.83 0.04
N LEU A 80 -4.21 -12.40 0.28
CA LEU A 80 -3.86 -11.01 0.50
C LEU A 80 -2.66 -10.62 -0.36
N PHE A 81 -2.60 -9.34 -0.68
CA PHE A 81 -1.50 -8.73 -1.42
C PHE A 81 -0.70 -7.84 -0.47
N ALA A 82 0.62 -7.94 -0.50
CA ALA A 82 1.48 -7.04 0.26
C ALA A 82 2.74 -6.67 -0.53
N GLY A 83 3.10 -5.39 -0.48
CA GLY A 83 4.25 -4.86 -1.19
C GLY A 83 3.98 -4.51 -2.66
N LYS A 84 4.96 -3.85 -3.27
CA LYS A 84 4.85 -3.39 -4.66
C LYS A 84 5.11 -4.55 -5.62
N ILE A 85 4.14 -4.86 -6.44
CA ILE A 85 4.29 -5.78 -7.57
C ILE A 85 4.55 -4.94 -8.82
N ALA A 86 5.65 -5.23 -9.53
CA ALA A 86 6.00 -4.51 -10.73
C ALA A 86 4.98 -4.80 -11.85
N LYS A 87 4.56 -3.75 -12.56
CA LYS A 87 3.74 -3.90 -13.76
C LYS A 87 4.54 -4.68 -14.80
N PRO A 88 4.03 -5.80 -15.31
CA PRO A 88 4.74 -6.59 -16.30
C PRO A 88 4.72 -5.92 -17.67
N ASN A 89 5.66 -6.31 -18.51
CA ASN A 89 5.52 -6.06 -19.95
C ASN A 89 4.52 -7.08 -20.52
N PHE A 90 3.34 -6.62 -20.88
CA PHE A 90 2.25 -7.49 -21.33
C PHE A 90 2.56 -8.24 -22.62
N SER A 91 3.37 -7.66 -23.52
CA SER A 91 3.73 -8.27 -24.82
C SER A 91 4.69 -9.45 -24.68
N SER A 92 5.44 -9.54 -23.57
CA SER A 92 6.40 -10.61 -23.30
C SER A 92 5.90 -11.67 -22.31
N LEU A 93 4.64 -11.59 -21.87
CA LEU A 93 4.08 -12.55 -20.93
C LEU A 93 3.79 -13.88 -21.59
N ARG A 94 4.31 -14.96 -20.99
CA ARG A 94 3.87 -16.32 -21.31
C ARG A 94 2.57 -16.60 -20.59
N LEU A 95 1.49 -16.80 -21.35
CA LEU A 95 0.14 -17.04 -20.83
C LEU A 95 -0.16 -18.54 -20.80
N ASP A 96 -0.93 -18.99 -19.80
CA ASP A 96 -1.65 -20.26 -19.84
C ASP A 96 -3.10 -20.04 -20.34
N PHE A 97 -3.93 -21.09 -20.44
CA PHE A 97 -5.31 -20.97 -20.96
C PHE A 97 -6.14 -19.93 -20.22
N LYS A 98 -6.13 -19.91 -18.88
CA LYS A 98 -6.84 -18.89 -18.12
C LYS A 98 -6.17 -17.52 -18.24
N GLY A 99 -4.85 -17.47 -18.42
CA GLY A 99 -4.13 -16.25 -18.77
C GLY A 99 -4.62 -15.65 -20.08
N ILE A 100 -4.78 -16.46 -21.13
CA ILE A 100 -5.35 -16.01 -22.42
C ILE A 100 -6.76 -15.45 -22.22
N TYR A 101 -7.60 -16.15 -21.46
CA TYR A 101 -8.99 -15.74 -21.20
C TYR A 101 -9.08 -14.42 -20.39
N TYR A 102 -8.29 -14.26 -19.34
CA TYR A 102 -8.38 -13.11 -18.43
C TYR A 102 -7.53 -11.90 -18.85
N MET A 103 -6.43 -12.12 -19.58
CA MET A 103 -5.48 -11.04 -19.92
C MET A 103 -6.09 -9.87 -20.68
N PRO A 104 -7.03 -10.04 -21.65
CA PRO A 104 -7.66 -8.91 -22.34
C PRO A 104 -8.29 -7.89 -21.37
N SER A 105 -8.97 -8.38 -20.30
CA SER A 105 -9.58 -7.51 -19.29
C SER A 105 -8.53 -6.76 -18.46
N VAL A 106 -7.40 -7.42 -18.13
CA VAL A 106 -6.29 -6.82 -17.39
C VAL A 106 -5.56 -5.77 -18.24
N ILE A 107 -5.34 -6.04 -19.54
CA ILE A 107 -4.72 -5.08 -20.46
C ILE A 107 -5.62 -3.85 -20.65
N SER A 108 -6.93 -4.03 -20.83
CA SER A 108 -7.88 -2.92 -20.91
C SER A 108 -7.87 -2.09 -19.63
N ALA A 109 -7.85 -2.72 -18.48
CA ALA A 109 -7.70 -2.04 -17.19
C ALA A 109 -6.36 -1.30 -17.06
N ALA A 110 -5.27 -1.84 -17.63
CA ALA A 110 -3.95 -1.23 -17.60
C ALA A 110 -3.84 0.08 -18.41
N LYS A 111 -4.70 0.26 -19.41
CA LYS A 111 -4.83 1.53 -20.16
C LYS A 111 -5.45 2.64 -19.29
N ILE A 112 -6.32 2.26 -18.34
CA ILE A 112 -7.00 3.19 -17.42
C ILE A 112 -6.04 3.58 -16.27
N GLY A 113 -5.37 2.60 -15.64
CA GLY A 113 -4.42 2.83 -14.54
C GLY A 113 -4.31 1.68 -13.56
N ASP A 114 -3.38 1.82 -12.60
CA ASP A 114 -3.06 0.74 -11.65
C ASP A 114 -4.25 0.33 -10.76
N ALA A 115 -5.10 1.29 -10.35
CA ALA A 115 -6.30 0.98 -9.57
C ALA A 115 -7.31 0.12 -10.36
N ALA A 116 -7.41 0.32 -11.67
CA ALA A 116 -8.26 -0.48 -12.54
C ALA A 116 -7.71 -1.91 -12.70
N ILE A 117 -6.38 -2.08 -12.83
CA ILE A 117 -5.72 -3.40 -12.84
C ILE A 117 -6.07 -4.16 -11.57
N ILE A 118 -5.90 -3.53 -10.41
CA ILE A 118 -6.19 -4.16 -9.10
C ILE A 118 -7.64 -4.62 -9.05
N LYS A 119 -8.59 -3.78 -9.46
CA LYS A 119 -10.01 -4.14 -9.52
C LYS A 119 -10.29 -5.31 -10.45
N SER A 120 -9.67 -5.34 -11.63
CA SER A 120 -9.80 -6.44 -12.58
C SER A 120 -9.30 -7.75 -11.96
N ILE A 121 -8.12 -7.75 -11.34
CA ILE A 121 -7.55 -8.94 -10.66
C ILE A 121 -8.46 -9.41 -9.52
N ILE A 122 -8.98 -8.50 -8.70
CA ILE A 122 -9.92 -8.86 -7.62
C ILE A 122 -11.18 -9.49 -8.19
N LYS A 123 -11.73 -8.95 -9.27
CA LYS A 123 -12.91 -9.51 -9.95
C LYS A 123 -12.63 -10.94 -10.45
N ILE A 124 -11.48 -11.16 -11.10
CA ILE A 124 -11.06 -12.48 -11.57
C ILE A 124 -10.99 -13.48 -10.41
N LEU A 125 -10.31 -13.12 -9.32
CA LEU A 125 -10.17 -14.00 -8.15
C LEU A 125 -11.53 -14.29 -7.51
N ASN A 126 -12.42 -13.30 -7.39
CA ASN A 126 -13.77 -13.49 -6.85
C ASN A 126 -14.60 -14.42 -7.73
N ASN A 127 -14.52 -14.32 -9.06
CA ASN A 127 -15.21 -15.23 -9.99
C ASN A 127 -14.71 -16.67 -9.85
N GLU A 128 -13.46 -16.87 -9.42
CA GLU A 128 -12.87 -18.19 -9.13
C GLU A 128 -13.14 -18.66 -7.67
N GLY A 129 -13.99 -17.94 -6.92
CA GLY A 129 -14.33 -18.25 -5.52
C GLY A 129 -13.24 -17.87 -4.50
N ILE A 130 -12.26 -17.05 -4.89
CA ILE A 130 -11.11 -16.66 -4.06
C ILE A 130 -11.32 -15.22 -3.57
N LYS A 131 -11.48 -15.04 -2.27
CA LYS A 131 -11.72 -13.72 -1.66
C LYS A 131 -10.42 -13.00 -1.34
N VAL A 132 -10.28 -11.77 -1.81
CA VAL A 132 -9.17 -10.89 -1.43
C VAL A 132 -9.49 -10.21 -0.10
N ILE A 133 -8.61 -10.36 0.88
CA ILE A 133 -8.71 -9.71 2.19
C ILE A 133 -7.72 -8.53 2.29
N SER A 134 -7.94 -7.66 3.28
CA SER A 134 -7.09 -6.49 3.48
C SER A 134 -5.64 -6.87 3.76
N SER A 135 -4.70 -6.16 3.15
CA SER A 135 -3.25 -6.33 3.34
C SER A 135 -2.81 -6.10 4.80
N ILE A 136 -3.57 -5.32 5.56
CA ILE A 136 -3.31 -5.05 6.99
C ILE A 136 -4.17 -5.91 7.92
N PHE A 137 -4.91 -6.91 7.40
CA PHE A 137 -5.81 -7.73 8.22
C PHE A 137 -5.09 -8.36 9.43
N PHE A 138 -3.88 -8.90 9.21
CA PHE A 138 -3.08 -9.50 10.27
C PHE A 138 -2.17 -8.49 11.00
N ASN A 139 -2.11 -7.25 10.54
CA ASN A 139 -1.29 -6.17 11.07
C ASN A 139 -2.11 -4.87 11.27
N PRO A 140 -3.26 -4.91 11.98
CA PRO A 140 -4.12 -3.73 12.11
C PRO A 140 -3.41 -2.56 12.81
N GLU A 141 -2.38 -2.85 13.60
CA GLU A 141 -1.53 -1.87 14.27
C GLU A 141 -0.72 -0.98 13.32
N LEU A 142 -0.55 -1.41 12.06
CA LEU A 142 0.09 -0.61 11.02
C LEU A 142 -0.79 0.52 10.50
N SER A 143 -2.10 0.49 10.80
CA SER A 143 -3.01 1.56 10.39
C SER A 143 -3.35 2.44 11.57
N LEU A 144 -2.89 3.69 11.53
CA LEU A 144 -3.07 4.63 12.63
C LEU A 144 -4.51 5.16 12.67
N LYS A 145 -5.01 5.34 13.90
CA LYS A 145 -6.29 6.00 14.19
C LYS A 145 -6.11 7.51 14.23
N LYS A 146 -7.22 8.27 14.23
CA LYS A 146 -7.22 9.73 14.35
C LYS A 146 -6.44 10.20 15.58
N GLY A 147 -5.62 11.23 15.41
CA GLY A 147 -4.83 11.83 16.49
C GLY A 147 -3.48 12.40 16.03
N ASN A 148 -2.78 13.03 16.95
CA ASN A 148 -1.41 13.47 16.78
C ASN A 148 -0.45 12.45 17.39
N TYR A 149 0.61 12.10 16.66
CA TYR A 149 1.56 11.06 17.06
C TYR A 149 2.96 11.60 17.37
N SER A 150 3.18 12.88 17.19
CA SER A 150 4.43 13.59 17.50
C SER A 150 4.23 14.66 18.58
N LYS A 151 5.34 15.13 19.20
CA LYS A 151 5.31 16.23 20.16
C LYS A 151 4.82 17.53 19.52
N LEU A 152 5.35 17.84 18.33
CA LEU A 152 4.84 18.97 17.54
C LEU A 152 3.44 18.66 17.03
N LYS A 153 2.54 19.65 17.16
CA LYS A 153 1.17 19.60 16.64
C LYS A 153 1.00 20.62 15.51
N PRO A 154 0.08 20.39 14.56
CA PRO A 154 -0.22 21.41 13.54
C PRO A 154 -0.76 22.69 14.20
N ASN A 155 -0.27 23.86 13.77
CA ASN A 155 -0.77 25.17 14.17
C ASN A 155 -1.97 25.59 13.27
N LYS A 156 -2.53 26.79 13.48
CA LYS A 156 -3.66 27.31 12.70
C LYS A 156 -3.37 27.37 11.19
N GLN A 157 -2.18 27.78 10.81
CA GLN A 157 -1.74 27.86 9.40
C GLN A 157 -1.58 26.46 8.78
N ASP A 158 -1.04 25.51 9.57
CA ASP A 158 -0.95 24.12 9.16
C ASP A 158 -2.34 23.51 8.92
N ILE A 159 -3.31 23.81 9.78
CA ILE A 159 -4.71 23.35 9.65
C ILE A 159 -5.34 23.94 8.38
N SER A 160 -5.11 25.20 8.06
CA SER A 160 -5.55 25.83 6.79
C SER A 160 -4.99 25.07 5.59
N SER A 161 -3.67 24.79 5.58
CA SER A 161 -3.01 24.02 4.53
C SER A 161 -3.59 22.60 4.40
N ILE A 162 -3.89 21.92 5.52
CA ILE A 162 -4.51 20.58 5.53
C ILE A 162 -5.90 20.65 4.89
N ASN A 163 -6.72 21.64 5.24
CA ASN A 163 -8.05 21.82 4.69
C ASN A 163 -8.00 22.11 3.18
N LYS A 164 -7.06 22.93 2.74
CA LYS A 164 -6.82 23.18 1.30
C LYS A 164 -6.50 21.89 0.55
N GLY A 165 -5.61 21.06 1.09
CA GLY A 165 -5.27 19.76 0.52
C GLY A 165 -6.47 18.83 0.45
N LYS A 166 -7.30 18.74 1.50
CA LYS A 166 -8.54 17.96 1.51
C LYS A 166 -9.52 18.39 0.42
N ILE A 167 -9.72 19.71 0.28
CA ILE A 167 -10.58 20.29 -0.75
C ILE A 167 -10.05 19.89 -2.14
N TYR A 168 -8.73 19.98 -2.36
CA TYR A 168 -8.12 19.59 -3.61
C TYR A 168 -8.37 18.10 -3.93
N PHE A 169 -8.11 17.18 -2.99
CA PHE A 169 -8.41 15.76 -3.19
C PHE A 169 -9.89 15.49 -3.46
N ASN A 170 -10.79 16.28 -2.88
CA ASN A 170 -12.22 16.15 -3.13
C ASN A 170 -12.65 16.64 -4.52
N LYS A 171 -12.05 17.71 -5.02
CA LYS A 171 -12.35 18.29 -6.35
C LYS A 171 -11.75 17.46 -7.49
N THR A 172 -10.59 16.85 -7.31
CA THR A 172 -9.87 16.09 -8.35
C THR A 172 -10.36 14.65 -8.49
N LYS A 173 -11.69 14.47 -8.63
CA LYS A 173 -12.33 13.14 -8.74
C LYS A 173 -11.84 12.30 -9.93
N SER A 174 -11.33 12.94 -10.99
CA SER A 174 -10.89 12.31 -12.24
C SER A 174 -9.40 11.95 -12.26
N LEU A 175 -8.57 12.51 -11.36
CA LEU A 175 -7.13 12.28 -11.36
C LEU A 175 -6.78 11.07 -10.48
N ASP A 176 -6.92 9.88 -11.05
CA ASP A 176 -6.75 8.59 -10.39
C ASP A 176 -5.29 8.29 -9.95
N HIS A 177 -4.34 9.19 -10.19
CA HIS A 177 -2.92 8.97 -9.90
C HIS A 177 -2.37 9.79 -8.73
N ILE A 178 -3.13 10.77 -8.21
CA ILE A 178 -2.65 11.63 -7.12
C ILE A 178 -3.03 11.03 -5.77
N GLN A 179 -2.03 10.62 -4.99
CA GLN A 179 -2.16 10.12 -3.62
C GLN A 179 -1.45 11.01 -2.60
N ALA A 180 -0.57 11.90 -3.05
CA ALA A 180 0.17 12.82 -2.20
C ALA A 180 0.23 14.23 -2.78
N LEU A 181 0.18 15.22 -1.89
CA LEU A 181 0.36 16.65 -2.17
C LEU A 181 1.32 17.25 -1.16
N VAL A 182 2.03 18.30 -1.56
CA VAL A 182 2.67 19.22 -0.61
C VAL A 182 1.95 20.56 -0.69
N VAL A 183 1.47 21.05 0.46
CA VAL A 183 0.66 22.26 0.57
C VAL A 183 1.28 23.20 1.59
N LYS A 184 1.30 24.50 1.29
CA LYS A 184 1.67 25.58 2.22
C LYS A 184 0.66 26.73 2.09
N GLY A 185 -0.04 27.05 3.17
CA GLY A 185 -1.16 27.98 3.13
C GLY A 185 -2.18 27.58 2.07
N ASP A 186 -2.47 28.47 1.14
CA ASP A 186 -3.39 28.22 0.02
C ASP A 186 -2.72 27.66 -1.25
N LYS A 187 -1.39 27.48 -1.22
CA LYS A 187 -0.62 27.04 -2.39
C LYS A 187 -0.33 25.55 -2.35
N ILE A 188 -0.58 24.86 -3.47
CA ILE A 188 -0.11 23.50 -3.70
C ILE A 188 1.28 23.60 -4.30
N LEU A 189 2.31 23.21 -3.52
CA LEU A 189 3.71 23.28 -3.93
C LEU A 189 4.10 22.13 -4.84
N ALA A 190 3.54 20.94 -4.62
CA ALA A 190 3.80 19.77 -5.46
C ALA A 190 2.63 18.79 -5.43
N LYS A 191 2.49 18.04 -6.55
CA LYS A 191 1.49 16.99 -6.74
C LYS A 191 2.20 15.70 -7.14
N GLU A 192 1.79 14.57 -6.55
CA GLU A 192 2.35 13.27 -6.91
C GLU A 192 1.99 12.91 -8.34
N GLY A 193 2.97 12.43 -9.08
CA GLY A 193 2.80 11.86 -10.41
C GLY A 193 3.00 10.35 -10.41
N LYS A 194 3.10 9.76 -11.60
CA LYS A 194 3.33 8.31 -11.79
C LYS A 194 4.63 7.80 -11.15
N GLU A 195 5.60 8.69 -10.95
CA GLU A 195 6.92 8.37 -10.36
C GLU A 195 6.89 8.23 -8.82
N GLY A 196 5.77 8.60 -8.18
CA GLY A 196 5.53 8.44 -6.74
C GLY A 196 6.02 9.58 -5.87
N THR A 197 5.75 9.45 -4.56
CA THR A 197 5.95 10.51 -3.54
C THR A 197 7.40 10.98 -3.46
N ARG A 198 8.40 10.08 -3.50
CA ARG A 198 9.83 10.45 -3.41
C ARG A 198 10.25 11.38 -4.54
N LYS A 199 9.84 11.06 -5.78
CA LYS A 199 10.16 11.92 -6.94
C LYS A 199 9.44 13.26 -6.87
N MET A 200 8.19 13.27 -6.37
CA MET A 200 7.49 14.54 -6.10
C MET A 200 8.27 15.40 -5.11
N LEU A 201 8.69 14.82 -3.99
CA LEU A 201 9.45 15.55 -2.97
C LEU A 201 10.80 16.05 -3.50
N SER A 202 11.47 15.29 -4.37
CA SER A 202 12.76 15.70 -4.96
C SER A 202 12.69 16.93 -5.86
N LYS A 203 11.50 17.33 -6.30
CA LYS A 203 11.27 18.54 -7.10
C LYS A 203 11.04 19.80 -6.24
N LEU A 204 10.95 19.65 -4.91
CA LEU A 204 10.77 20.78 -4.00
C LEU A 204 12.08 21.55 -3.80
N LYS A 205 11.96 22.85 -3.61
CA LYS A 205 13.06 23.67 -3.08
C LYS A 205 13.36 23.27 -1.65
N LYS A 206 14.63 23.42 -1.21
CA LYS A 206 14.99 23.28 0.20
C LYS A 206 14.20 24.27 1.04
N ASN A 207 13.88 23.91 2.29
CA ASN A 207 13.12 24.73 3.23
C ASN A 207 11.74 25.18 2.69
N SER A 208 11.04 24.27 2.04
CA SER A 208 9.73 24.51 1.44
C SER A 208 8.66 24.88 2.48
N ASP A 209 8.84 24.49 3.76
CA ASP A 209 7.94 24.79 4.87
C ASP A 209 6.47 24.40 4.61
N GLY A 210 6.28 23.38 3.78
CA GLY A 210 4.99 22.81 3.43
C GLY A 210 4.62 21.59 4.25
N ILE A 211 3.44 21.04 4.00
CA ILE A 211 2.91 19.84 4.66
C ILE A 211 2.71 18.76 3.62
N LEU A 212 3.26 17.57 3.86
CA LEU A 212 2.94 16.38 3.06
C LEU A 212 1.57 15.84 3.46
N ILE A 213 0.61 15.87 2.56
CA ILE A 213 -0.72 15.29 2.76
C ILE A 213 -0.84 14.06 1.87
N LYS A 214 -1.03 12.88 2.48
CA LYS A 214 -1.12 11.62 1.76
C LYS A 214 -2.43 10.91 2.09
N LEU A 215 -3.37 10.92 1.13
CA LEU A 215 -4.71 10.37 1.28
C LEU A 215 -4.97 9.28 0.24
N PRO A 216 -5.84 8.31 0.52
CA PRO A 216 -6.21 7.31 -0.49
C PRO A 216 -6.96 7.96 -1.65
N LYS A 217 -6.74 7.44 -2.84
CA LYS A 217 -7.49 7.82 -4.05
C LYS A 217 -8.94 7.36 -3.92
N LYS A 218 -9.88 8.10 -4.52
CA LYS A 218 -11.32 7.78 -4.38
C LYS A 218 -11.71 6.41 -4.93
N LYS A 219 -11.08 5.98 -6.01
CA LYS A 219 -11.37 4.71 -6.69
C LYS A 219 -10.43 3.57 -6.26
N GLN A 220 -9.55 3.81 -5.30
CA GLN A 220 -8.57 2.84 -4.81
C GLN A 220 -9.24 1.70 -4.05
N ASP A 221 -8.81 0.47 -4.28
CA ASP A 221 -9.23 -0.67 -3.46
C ASP A 221 -8.37 -0.73 -2.20
N LEU A 222 -8.95 -0.31 -1.09
CA LEU A 222 -8.26 -0.21 0.20
C LEU A 222 -7.87 -1.57 0.81
N ARG A 223 -8.26 -2.68 0.19
CA ARG A 223 -7.81 -4.02 0.60
C ARG A 223 -6.37 -4.26 0.17
N ILE A 224 -5.95 -3.70 -0.96
CA ILE A 224 -4.63 -3.94 -1.56
C ILE A 224 -3.75 -2.70 -1.50
N ASP A 225 -4.31 -1.53 -1.82
CA ASP A 225 -3.55 -0.31 -2.04
C ASP A 225 -3.93 0.74 -0.98
N LEU A 226 -3.03 0.95 -0.02
CA LEU A 226 -3.16 1.96 1.04
C LEU A 226 -1.97 2.93 0.98
N PRO A 227 -2.19 4.24 1.24
CA PRO A 227 -1.10 5.18 1.41
C PRO A 227 -0.11 4.69 2.46
N THR A 228 1.11 4.41 2.04
CA THR A 228 2.16 3.89 2.91
C THR A 228 3.22 4.95 3.17
N ILE A 229 3.63 5.08 4.43
CA ILE A 229 4.80 5.86 4.85
C ILE A 229 5.67 5.03 5.81
N GLY A 230 6.94 5.38 5.87
CA GLY A 230 7.93 4.80 6.76
C GLY A 230 9.09 5.76 6.97
N LEU A 231 10.15 5.34 7.65
CA LEU A 231 11.27 6.19 8.06
C LEU A 231 11.87 7.00 6.90
N GLN A 232 11.99 6.41 5.71
CA GLN A 232 12.52 7.12 4.54
C GLN A 232 11.66 8.33 4.15
N THR A 233 10.33 8.27 4.33
CA THR A 233 9.46 9.43 4.08
C THR A 233 9.80 10.58 5.02
N PHE A 234 10.13 10.29 6.29
CA PHE A 234 10.53 11.33 7.26
C PHE A 234 11.90 11.90 6.97
N VAL A 235 12.84 11.10 6.48
CA VAL A 235 14.14 11.58 5.99
C VAL A 235 13.93 12.56 4.82
N ASP A 236 13.08 12.22 3.88
CA ASP A 236 12.75 13.09 2.74
C ASP A 236 12.02 14.37 3.20
N ILE A 237 11.07 14.28 4.16
CA ILE A 237 10.38 15.42 4.78
C ILE A 237 11.41 16.40 5.40
N LYS A 238 12.34 15.89 6.19
CA LYS A 238 13.42 16.70 6.79
C LYS A 238 14.29 17.35 5.72
N LYS A 239 14.73 16.57 4.72
CA LYS A 239 15.62 17.02 3.63
C LYS A 239 15.06 18.25 2.89
N TYR A 240 13.74 18.29 2.68
CA TYR A 240 13.07 19.40 1.97
C TYR A 240 12.41 20.42 2.90
N GLY A 241 12.66 20.32 4.22
CA GLY A 241 12.20 21.28 5.21
C GLY A 241 10.68 21.34 5.33
N LEU A 242 10.00 20.20 5.24
CA LEU A 242 8.56 20.14 5.45
C LEU A 242 8.23 20.10 6.95
N ARG A 243 7.13 20.72 7.34
CA ARG A 243 6.69 20.85 8.73
C ARG A 243 6.05 19.56 9.28
N GLY A 244 5.46 18.75 8.43
CA GLY A 244 4.78 17.56 8.90
C GLY A 244 4.15 16.70 7.80
N VAL A 245 3.48 15.63 8.27
CA VAL A 245 2.75 14.71 7.43
C VAL A 245 1.35 14.48 7.95
N VAL A 246 0.40 14.35 7.01
CA VAL A 246 -1.03 14.11 7.27
C VAL A 246 -1.47 12.86 6.54
N LEU A 247 -2.15 11.94 7.24
CA LEU A 247 -2.74 10.72 6.71
C LEU A 247 -4.21 10.61 7.10
N LEU A 248 -4.96 9.75 6.41
CA LEU A 248 -6.36 9.46 6.76
C LEU A 248 -6.43 8.28 7.76
N SER A 249 -7.24 8.47 8.81
CA SER A 249 -7.47 7.49 9.87
C SER A 249 -7.93 6.15 9.30
N LYS A 250 -7.35 5.05 9.79
CA LYS A 250 -7.66 3.67 9.39
C LYS A 250 -7.52 3.36 7.89
N LYS A 251 -6.99 4.30 7.11
CA LYS A 251 -6.77 4.17 5.66
C LYS A 251 -5.33 4.52 5.29
N ASN A 252 -4.39 4.02 6.08
CA ASN A 252 -2.95 4.24 5.90
C ASN A 252 -2.17 3.00 6.33
N ILE A 253 -0.94 2.88 5.86
CA ILE A 253 0.06 1.95 6.37
C ILE A 253 1.23 2.77 6.90
N PHE A 254 1.52 2.62 8.17
CA PHE A 254 2.59 3.32 8.86
C PHE A 254 3.64 2.30 9.32
N LEU A 255 4.72 2.20 8.59
CA LEU A 255 5.83 1.32 8.89
C LEU A 255 6.77 1.96 9.91
N ASP A 256 7.47 1.13 10.70
CA ASP A 256 8.49 1.57 11.67
C ASP A 256 8.01 2.69 12.59
N LYS A 257 6.78 2.57 13.10
CA LYS A 257 6.08 3.60 13.86
C LYS A 257 6.95 4.24 14.94
N THR A 258 7.62 3.43 15.76
CA THR A 258 8.43 3.93 16.87
C THR A 258 9.58 4.79 16.38
N GLU A 259 10.30 4.34 15.37
CA GLU A 259 11.45 5.05 14.79
C GLU A 259 11.02 6.32 14.05
N CYS A 260 9.90 6.25 13.33
CA CYS A 260 9.32 7.42 12.68
C CYS A 260 8.92 8.51 13.69
N ILE A 261 8.28 8.15 14.81
CA ILE A 261 7.88 9.09 15.86
C ILE A 261 9.14 9.69 16.55
N LYS A 262 10.14 8.88 16.88
CA LYS A 262 11.42 9.37 17.44
C LYS A 262 12.08 10.38 16.49
N PHE A 263 12.17 10.02 15.20
CA PHE A 263 12.76 10.89 14.17
C PHE A 263 11.98 12.20 14.01
N ALA A 264 10.65 12.11 13.94
CA ALA A 264 9.77 13.28 13.83
C ALA A 264 9.94 14.23 15.03
N ASN A 265 9.97 13.69 16.25
CA ASN A 265 10.16 14.49 17.46
C ASN A 265 11.53 15.18 17.50
N LYS A 266 12.60 14.47 17.14
CA LYS A 266 13.97 15.02 17.06
C LYS A 266 14.07 16.16 16.05
N ASN A 267 13.33 16.08 14.94
CA ASN A 267 13.42 17.03 13.82
C ASN A 267 12.26 18.03 13.76
N LYS A 268 11.45 18.13 14.82
CA LYS A 268 10.30 19.06 14.91
C LYS A 268 9.32 18.89 13.72
N ILE A 269 9.01 17.65 13.37
CA ILE A 269 8.06 17.28 12.31
C ILE A 269 6.77 16.80 12.99
N PHE A 270 5.60 17.32 12.61
CA PHE A 270 4.36 16.82 13.15
C PHE A 270 3.84 15.61 12.36
N ILE A 271 3.11 14.73 13.06
CA ILE A 271 2.41 13.56 12.49
C ILE A 271 0.94 13.69 12.89
N ASN A 272 0.08 14.01 11.94
CA ASN A 272 -1.35 14.19 12.17
C ASN A 272 -2.16 13.19 11.35
N ILE A 273 -3.03 12.45 12.03
CA ILE A 273 -3.96 11.49 11.43
C ILE A 273 -5.38 12.05 11.55
N ILE A 274 -6.01 12.35 10.44
CA ILE A 274 -7.32 13.03 10.34
C ILE A 274 -8.45 12.04 10.03
#